data_0437e4763073982a24f6f887c043c961
#
_entry.id   0437e4763073982a24f6f887c043c961
#
_cell.length_a   1.000
_cell.length_b   1.000
_cell.length_c   1.000
_cell.angle_alpha   90.00
_cell.angle_beta   90.00
_cell.angle_gamma   90.00
#
_symmetry.space_group_name_H-M   'P 1'
#
loop_
_entity.id
_entity.type
_entity.pdbx_description
1 polymer ?
#
loop_
_entity_poly.entity_id
_entity_poly.type
_entity_poly.pdbx_seq_one_letter_code
_entity_poly.pdbx_strand_id
1 'polypeptide(L)'
;GCRRGWSVANHRGLVRLNITAHAGGGHRRQLLLPIPWDGDHVDEVRDAVVALHSAFQDGEDLEDALIRLYPGQAPLASTGRASSLQSAADPAKSLGWPALVELYRDHKLCSGEVKAATWERMYRPRMGLMVQLLADRSSGGPADADGLLRLTAAQWAERPGCRTRQLQVQYTAALLRWLVQQGALRQEWSPPQDLSPYIGRSRQKRTVTTPMAVEHILAMVQAIPDQRWRLCFQLIAAYGLRPEEIQHLELRQGRLWCLYEKVAARGKTKPRPLRLLPCDQWSAAWNLEATFSADRLPPMRPGHGAQDISQYLRRRSLWMELKRDYEAQGEKLVLYSCRHAYAHRAHVICDLPPKVVAAAMGHSVQTHLAAYSRWCGDDVVDDAFAKAEQRLGQG
;
A
#
# COMPACT_ATOMS: atom_id res chain seq x y z
N GLY A 1 -8.78 1.87 -37.60
CA GLY A 1 -9.09 1.36 -36.28
C GLY A 1 -8.59 -0.07 -36.12
N CYS A 2 -8.03 -0.41 -34.95
CA CYS A 2 -7.61 -1.78 -34.65
C CYS A 2 -8.81 -2.76 -34.79
N ARG A 3 -8.56 -3.95 -35.28
CA ARG A 3 -9.59 -5.00 -35.36
C ARG A 3 -10.00 -5.45 -33.96
N ARG A 4 -11.24 -5.91 -33.81
CA ARG A 4 -11.82 -6.26 -32.51
C ARG A 4 -10.93 -7.26 -31.75
N GLY A 5 -10.46 -6.88 -30.56
CA GLY A 5 -9.55 -7.66 -29.73
C GLY A 5 -8.05 -7.44 -29.98
N TRP A 6 -7.69 -6.61 -30.96
CA TRP A 6 -6.33 -6.19 -31.25
C TRP A 6 -6.15 -4.73 -30.88
N SER A 7 -5.11 -4.37 -30.13
CA SER A 7 -4.82 -3.00 -29.71
C SER A 7 -3.34 -2.75 -29.65
N VAL A 8 -2.94 -1.50 -29.89
CA VAL A 8 -1.54 -1.06 -29.78
C VAL A 8 -1.35 -0.15 -28.58
N ALA A 9 -0.16 -0.18 -27.99
CA ALA A 9 0.20 0.62 -26.84
C ALA A 9 1.69 0.99 -26.89
N ASN A 10 2.06 2.10 -26.26
CA ASN A 10 3.48 2.45 -26.07
C ASN A 10 4.14 1.48 -25.09
N HIS A 11 5.30 0.97 -25.49
CA HIS A 11 6.18 0.22 -24.63
C HIS A 11 7.64 0.67 -24.82
N ARG A 12 8.12 1.51 -23.92
CA ARG A 12 9.50 2.04 -23.95
C ARG A 12 9.87 2.77 -25.27
N GLY A 13 8.92 3.52 -25.81
CA GLY A 13 9.13 4.24 -27.08
C GLY A 13 8.91 3.41 -28.33
N LEU A 14 8.55 2.14 -28.21
CA LEU A 14 8.19 1.26 -29.32
C LEU A 14 6.72 0.85 -29.27
N VAL A 15 6.18 0.39 -30.39
CA VAL A 15 4.80 -0.09 -30.52
C VAL A 15 4.69 -1.51 -29.97
N ARG A 16 3.81 -1.71 -28.98
CA ARG A 16 3.41 -3.05 -28.51
C ARG A 16 2.01 -3.38 -28.98
N LEU A 17 1.88 -4.46 -29.72
CA LEU A 17 0.61 -5.04 -30.14
C LEU A 17 0.10 -5.99 -29.05
N ASN A 18 -1.13 -5.76 -28.57
CA ASN A 18 -1.83 -6.61 -27.62
C ASN A 18 -3.00 -7.31 -28.32
N ILE A 19 -3.11 -8.62 -28.15
CA ILE A 19 -4.19 -9.45 -28.70
C ILE A 19 -4.90 -10.12 -27.52
N THR A 20 -6.20 -9.93 -27.38
CA THR A 20 -6.99 -10.54 -26.31
C THR A 20 -7.11 -12.04 -26.50
N ALA A 21 -7.35 -12.82 -25.44
CA ALA A 21 -7.52 -14.27 -25.52
C ALA A 21 -8.62 -14.70 -26.52
N HIS A 22 -9.72 -13.95 -26.60
CA HIS A 22 -10.82 -14.21 -27.53
C HIS A 22 -10.40 -14.03 -28.99
N ALA A 23 -9.53 -13.07 -29.31
CA ALA A 23 -9.03 -12.82 -30.67
C ALA A 23 -7.71 -13.57 -30.96
N GLY A 24 -7.06 -14.13 -29.95
CA GLY A 24 -5.77 -14.83 -30.06
C GLY A 24 -5.84 -16.34 -29.97
N GLY A 25 -6.96 -16.95 -30.31
CA GLY A 25 -7.11 -18.42 -30.34
C GLY A 25 -7.08 -19.06 -28.93
N GLY A 26 -7.66 -18.38 -27.90
CA GLY A 26 -7.74 -18.88 -26.54
C GLY A 26 -6.64 -18.32 -25.60
N HIS A 27 -5.64 -17.66 -26.14
CA HIS A 27 -4.54 -17.09 -25.36
C HIS A 27 -4.35 -15.60 -25.62
N ARG A 28 -4.04 -14.84 -24.55
CA ARG A 28 -3.62 -13.45 -24.71
C ARG A 28 -2.20 -13.42 -25.23
N ARG A 29 -1.97 -12.68 -26.32
CA ARG A 29 -0.64 -12.53 -26.94
C ARG A 29 -0.19 -11.08 -26.92
N GLN A 30 1.11 -10.84 -26.85
CA GLN A 30 1.74 -9.53 -26.95
C GLN A 30 2.97 -9.62 -27.83
N LEU A 31 3.09 -8.72 -28.79
CA LEU A 31 4.22 -8.62 -29.70
C LEU A 31 4.79 -7.21 -29.60
N LEU A 32 6.10 -7.08 -29.59
CA LEU A 32 6.77 -5.78 -29.67
C LEU A 32 7.21 -5.58 -31.13
N LEU A 33 6.65 -4.55 -31.75
CA LEU A 33 7.02 -4.16 -33.11
C LEU A 33 8.24 -3.24 -33.04
N PRO A 34 9.20 -3.34 -33.97
CA PRO A 34 10.37 -2.47 -34.03
C PRO A 34 10.03 -1.10 -34.64
N ILE A 35 8.87 -0.56 -34.34
CA ILE A 35 8.35 0.71 -34.84
C ILE A 35 8.33 1.70 -33.69
N PRO A 36 8.89 2.93 -33.84
CA PRO A 36 8.78 3.97 -32.84
C PRO A 36 7.33 4.33 -32.52
N TRP A 37 7.05 4.63 -31.24
CA TRP A 37 5.74 5.13 -30.82
C TRP A 37 5.68 6.64 -30.93
N ASP A 38 5.43 7.13 -32.14
CA ASP A 38 5.24 8.57 -32.43
C ASP A 38 4.17 8.76 -33.53
N GLY A 39 3.88 10.04 -33.84
CA GLY A 39 2.87 10.39 -34.83
C GLY A 39 3.26 10.12 -36.27
N ASP A 40 4.54 10.05 -36.56
CA ASP A 40 5.04 9.94 -37.94
C ASP A 40 4.99 8.51 -38.46
N HIS A 41 4.93 7.50 -37.55
CA HIS A 41 4.90 6.08 -37.87
C HIS A 41 3.50 5.44 -37.81
N VAL A 42 2.41 6.24 -37.73
CA VAL A 42 1.02 5.70 -37.58
C VAL A 42 0.63 4.80 -38.74
N ASP A 43 0.99 5.15 -39.96
CA ASP A 43 0.67 4.35 -41.15
C ASP A 43 1.44 3.03 -41.18
N GLU A 44 2.73 3.06 -40.80
CA GLU A 44 3.56 1.86 -40.67
C GLU A 44 3.01 0.90 -39.61
N VAL A 45 2.57 1.42 -38.45
CA VAL A 45 1.92 0.64 -37.41
C VAL A 45 0.63 -0.03 -37.93
N ARG A 46 -0.18 0.73 -38.66
CA ARG A 46 -1.42 0.20 -39.25
C ARG A 46 -1.13 -0.95 -40.21
N ASP A 47 -0.19 -0.75 -41.10
CA ASP A 47 0.15 -1.73 -42.15
C ASP A 47 0.76 -3.00 -41.53
N ALA A 48 1.63 -2.86 -40.52
CA ALA A 48 2.16 -3.98 -39.75
C ALA A 48 1.05 -4.77 -39.02
N VAL A 49 0.11 -4.09 -38.38
CA VAL A 49 -1.03 -4.73 -37.69
C VAL A 49 -1.94 -5.47 -38.69
N VAL A 50 -2.16 -4.92 -39.87
CA VAL A 50 -2.96 -5.57 -40.92
C VAL A 50 -2.25 -6.82 -41.44
N ALA A 51 -0.96 -6.74 -41.74
CA ALA A 51 -0.17 -7.85 -42.23
C ALA A 51 -0.09 -9.02 -41.20
N LEU A 52 0.17 -8.70 -39.92
CA LEU A 52 0.19 -9.69 -38.85
C LEU A 52 -1.20 -10.30 -38.60
N HIS A 53 -2.26 -9.53 -38.75
CA HIS A 53 -3.62 -10.06 -38.63
C HIS A 53 -3.96 -11.01 -39.80
N SER A 54 -3.54 -10.71 -41.04
CA SER A 54 -3.73 -11.59 -42.16
C SER A 54 -2.97 -12.90 -41.96
N ALA A 55 -1.68 -12.83 -41.63
CA ALA A 55 -0.86 -14.01 -41.35
C ALA A 55 -1.47 -14.90 -40.23
N PHE A 56 -2.01 -14.30 -39.20
CA PHE A 56 -2.70 -15.01 -38.11
C PHE A 56 -3.99 -15.70 -38.58
N GLN A 57 -4.75 -15.09 -39.49
CA GLN A 57 -5.94 -15.69 -40.09
C GLN A 57 -5.59 -16.88 -41.00
N ASP A 58 -4.42 -16.80 -41.65
CA ASP A 58 -3.90 -17.86 -42.54
C ASP A 58 -3.23 -19.01 -41.76
N GLY A 59 -3.23 -18.93 -40.41
CA GLY A 59 -2.67 -19.94 -39.50
C GLY A 59 -1.16 -19.86 -39.30
N GLU A 60 -0.51 -18.80 -39.78
CA GLU A 60 0.92 -18.55 -39.57
C GLU A 60 1.18 -18.14 -38.12
N ASP A 61 2.31 -18.57 -37.57
CA ASP A 61 2.71 -18.08 -36.24
C ASP A 61 3.08 -16.60 -36.30
N LEU A 62 2.62 -15.83 -35.29
CA LEU A 62 2.79 -14.36 -35.27
C LEU A 62 4.25 -13.92 -35.12
N GLU A 63 5.11 -14.74 -34.53
CA GLU A 63 6.53 -14.46 -34.40
C GLU A 63 7.26 -14.67 -35.71
N ASP A 64 6.90 -15.74 -36.45
CA ASP A 64 7.44 -16.01 -37.78
C ASP A 64 6.99 -14.93 -38.77
N ALA A 65 5.73 -14.51 -38.70
CA ALA A 65 5.21 -13.41 -39.50
C ALA A 65 5.93 -12.07 -39.17
N LEU A 66 6.25 -11.82 -37.91
CA LEU A 66 6.99 -10.61 -37.49
C LEU A 66 8.43 -10.65 -38.03
N ILE A 67 9.12 -11.77 -37.95
CA ILE A 67 10.48 -11.95 -38.52
C ILE A 67 10.49 -11.72 -40.03
N ARG A 68 9.47 -12.19 -40.72
CA ARG A 68 9.31 -12.00 -42.15
C ARG A 68 9.04 -10.55 -42.54
N LEU A 69 8.29 -9.82 -41.72
CA LEU A 69 8.01 -8.40 -41.94
C LEU A 69 9.22 -7.50 -41.65
N TYR A 70 10.07 -7.91 -40.71
CA TYR A 70 11.25 -7.14 -40.27
C TYR A 70 12.53 -8.00 -40.32
N PRO A 71 12.97 -8.42 -41.51
CA PRO A 71 14.18 -9.25 -41.66
C PRO A 71 15.43 -8.51 -41.20
N GLY A 72 16.18 -9.12 -40.29
CA GLY A 72 17.43 -8.56 -39.76
C GLY A 72 17.30 -7.80 -38.44
N GLN A 73 16.10 -7.62 -37.88
CA GLN A 73 15.89 -7.18 -36.53
C GLN A 73 15.58 -8.40 -35.66
N ALA A 74 16.47 -8.74 -34.72
CA ALA A 74 16.20 -9.81 -33.76
C ALA A 74 14.87 -9.51 -33.05
N PRO A 75 13.92 -10.45 -32.96
CA PRO A 75 12.70 -10.23 -32.24
C PRO A 75 13.06 -9.92 -30.77
N LEU A 76 12.78 -8.69 -30.35
CA LEU A 76 12.84 -8.32 -28.96
C LEU A 76 11.83 -9.23 -28.24
N ALA A 77 12.34 -10.16 -27.43
CA ALA A 77 11.64 -11.31 -26.88
C ALA A 77 10.18 -11.01 -26.54
N SER A 78 9.27 -11.60 -27.33
CA SER A 78 7.85 -11.64 -27.03
C SER A 78 7.65 -12.56 -25.81
N THR A 79 6.95 -12.07 -24.80
CA THR A 79 6.50 -12.87 -23.67
C THR A 79 5.35 -13.79 -24.13
N GLY A 80 5.65 -14.90 -24.79
CA GLY A 80 4.61 -15.82 -25.27
C GLY A 80 5.11 -17.06 -25.98
N ARG A 81 6.07 -17.78 -25.43
CA ARG A 81 6.39 -19.12 -25.90
C ARG A 81 5.92 -20.18 -24.91
N ALA A 82 4.68 -20.60 -25.06
CA ALA A 82 4.20 -21.84 -24.45
C ALA A 82 3.98 -22.88 -25.56
N SER A 83 5.04 -23.48 -26.06
CA SER A 83 5.05 -24.86 -26.52
C SER A 83 6.47 -25.28 -26.93
N SER A 84 6.90 -26.44 -26.47
CA SER A 84 8.13 -27.19 -26.73
C SER A 84 9.41 -26.77 -25.98
N LEU A 85 9.34 -26.72 -24.64
CA LEU A 85 10.53 -26.91 -23.81
C LEU A 85 10.28 -27.99 -22.73
N GLN A 86 9.87 -29.16 -23.16
CA GLN A 86 10.19 -30.39 -22.44
C GLN A 86 11.69 -30.65 -22.68
N SER A 87 12.52 -30.34 -21.70
CA SER A 87 13.97 -30.48 -21.61
C SER A 87 14.81 -29.20 -21.75
N ALA A 88 14.42 -28.12 -21.12
CA ALA A 88 15.36 -27.04 -20.84
C ALA A 88 15.59 -26.94 -19.34
N ALA A 89 16.85 -26.76 -18.95
CA ALA A 89 17.26 -26.55 -17.56
C ALA A 89 16.42 -25.45 -16.92
N ASP A 90 16.01 -25.66 -15.67
CA ASP A 90 15.22 -24.76 -14.86
C ASP A 90 15.84 -23.34 -14.91
N PRO A 91 15.16 -22.29 -15.46
CA PRO A 91 15.73 -20.94 -15.53
C PRO A 91 16.18 -20.41 -14.16
N ALA A 92 15.56 -20.87 -13.09
CA ALA A 92 15.99 -20.60 -11.73
C ALA A 92 17.38 -21.15 -11.41
N LYS A 93 17.80 -22.23 -12.09
CA LYS A 93 19.15 -22.81 -11.95
C LYS A 93 20.20 -22.00 -12.73
N SER A 94 19.81 -21.28 -13.79
CA SER A 94 20.72 -20.47 -14.60
C SER A 94 20.94 -19.07 -14.05
N LEU A 95 19.90 -18.41 -13.51
CA LEU A 95 19.95 -17.03 -13.04
C LEU A 95 20.14 -16.91 -11.52
N GLY A 96 19.75 -17.91 -10.74
CA GLY A 96 19.73 -17.86 -9.29
C GLY A 96 18.65 -16.96 -8.70
N TRP A 97 18.20 -17.27 -7.48
CA TRP A 97 17.12 -16.54 -6.81
C TRP A 97 17.37 -15.05 -6.57
N PRO A 98 18.60 -14.60 -6.23
CA PRO A 98 18.87 -13.17 -6.10
C PRO A 98 18.59 -12.38 -7.39
N ALA A 99 18.98 -12.90 -8.55
CA ALA A 99 18.74 -12.25 -9.84
C ALA A 99 17.24 -12.21 -10.18
N LEU A 100 16.49 -13.26 -9.87
CA LEU A 100 15.02 -13.29 -10.05
C LEU A 100 14.32 -12.26 -9.16
N VAL A 101 14.81 -12.01 -7.94
CA VAL A 101 14.30 -10.95 -7.05
C VAL A 101 14.59 -9.56 -7.62
N GLU A 102 15.77 -9.32 -8.21
CA GLU A 102 16.08 -8.03 -8.85
C GLU A 102 15.20 -7.80 -10.08
N LEU A 103 14.93 -8.80 -10.91
CA LEU A 103 13.98 -8.68 -12.02
C LEU A 103 12.57 -8.30 -11.52
N TYR A 104 12.11 -8.91 -10.43
CA TYR A 104 10.83 -8.56 -9.82
C TYR A 104 10.82 -7.12 -9.26
N ARG A 105 11.93 -6.70 -8.65
CA ARG A 105 12.11 -5.33 -8.18
C ARG A 105 11.96 -4.34 -9.33
N ASP A 106 12.72 -4.56 -10.40
CA ASP A 106 12.69 -3.66 -11.55
C ASP A 106 11.29 -3.59 -12.17
N HIS A 107 10.61 -4.73 -12.30
CA HIS A 107 9.22 -4.75 -12.73
C HIS A 107 8.32 -3.90 -11.83
N LYS A 108 8.41 -4.07 -10.50
CA LYS A 108 7.56 -3.32 -9.53
C LYS A 108 7.84 -1.83 -9.52
N LEU A 109 9.08 -1.44 -9.70
CA LEU A 109 9.47 -0.02 -9.75
C LEU A 109 9.11 0.62 -11.09
N CYS A 110 9.41 -0.04 -12.21
CA CYS A 110 9.13 0.48 -13.55
C CYS A 110 7.62 0.55 -13.84
N SER A 111 6.82 -0.39 -13.32
CA SER A 111 5.35 -0.33 -13.44
C SER A 111 4.71 0.78 -12.61
N GLY A 112 5.46 1.40 -11.69
CA GLY A 112 4.94 2.39 -10.76
C GLY A 112 4.06 1.82 -9.65
N GLU A 113 3.88 0.49 -9.56
CA GLU A 113 3.09 -0.15 -8.51
C GLU A 113 3.69 0.07 -7.12
N VAL A 114 5.02 0.16 -7.04
CA VAL A 114 5.76 0.29 -5.79
C VAL A 114 6.77 1.43 -5.89
N LYS A 115 6.79 2.32 -4.90
CA LYS A 115 7.84 3.34 -4.77
C LYS A 115 9.13 2.72 -4.23
N ALA A 116 10.29 3.26 -4.63
CA ALA A 116 11.60 2.79 -4.17
C ALA A 116 11.69 2.68 -2.63
N ALA A 117 11.22 3.70 -1.89
CA ALA A 117 11.20 3.67 -0.43
C ALA A 117 10.31 2.55 0.14
N THR A 118 9.23 2.17 -0.54
CA THR A 118 8.36 1.05 -0.15
C THR A 118 9.06 -0.27 -0.42
N TRP A 119 9.77 -0.38 -1.55
CA TRP A 119 10.58 -1.56 -1.85
C TRP A 119 11.61 -1.79 -0.74
N GLU A 120 12.45 -0.82 -0.43
CA GLU A 120 13.49 -0.93 0.57
C GLU A 120 12.95 -1.32 1.96
N ARG A 121 11.84 -0.73 2.38
CA ARG A 121 11.27 -0.94 3.70
C ARG A 121 10.43 -2.22 3.82
N MET A 122 9.70 -2.58 2.76
CA MET A 122 8.68 -3.65 2.84
C MET A 122 9.05 -4.90 2.08
N TYR A 123 9.59 -4.76 0.87
CA TYR A 123 9.88 -5.90 -0.02
C TYR A 123 11.25 -6.50 0.26
N ARG A 124 12.30 -5.66 0.24
CA ARG A 124 13.69 -6.12 0.36
C ARG A 124 13.95 -7.04 1.55
N PRO A 125 13.55 -6.73 2.80
CA PRO A 125 13.77 -7.64 3.92
C PRO A 125 13.07 -8.99 3.75
N ARG A 126 11.88 -8.98 3.11
CA ARG A 126 11.09 -10.19 2.89
C ARG A 126 11.65 -11.07 1.78
N MET A 127 12.11 -10.45 0.71
CA MET A 127 12.81 -11.14 -0.38
C MET A 127 14.14 -11.71 0.11
N GLY A 128 14.87 -10.97 0.93
CA GLY A 128 16.11 -11.45 1.57
C GLY A 128 15.91 -12.71 2.40
N LEU A 129 14.89 -12.72 3.28
CA LEU A 129 14.55 -13.92 4.02
C LEU A 129 14.19 -15.11 3.12
N MET A 130 13.38 -14.86 2.08
CA MET A 130 13.01 -15.91 1.12
C MET A 130 14.25 -16.49 0.44
N VAL A 131 15.18 -15.65 -0.03
CA VAL A 131 16.44 -16.10 -0.65
C VAL A 131 17.26 -16.92 0.33
N GLN A 132 17.33 -16.54 1.61
CA GLN A 132 18.01 -17.33 2.66
C GLN A 132 17.38 -18.70 2.82
N LEU A 133 16.05 -18.81 2.90
CA LEU A 133 15.35 -20.08 3.01
C LEU A 133 15.56 -21.00 1.80
N LEU A 134 15.72 -20.42 0.60
CA LEU A 134 16.03 -21.14 -0.62
C LEU A 134 17.49 -21.59 -0.72
N ALA A 135 18.40 -20.87 -0.06
CA ALA A 135 19.82 -21.18 -0.02
C ALA A 135 20.16 -22.25 1.05
N ASP A 136 19.28 -22.42 2.03
CA ASP A 136 19.49 -23.40 3.11
C ASP A 136 19.25 -24.83 2.57
N ARG A 137 20.33 -25.54 2.34
CA ARG A 137 20.34 -26.94 1.87
C ARG A 137 20.44 -27.97 2.97
N SER A 138 20.44 -27.57 4.24
CA SER A 138 20.59 -28.47 5.37
C SER A 138 19.50 -29.55 5.46
N SER A 139 18.32 -29.27 4.87
CA SER A 139 17.18 -30.19 4.77
C SER A 139 16.72 -30.44 3.31
N GLY A 140 17.62 -30.30 2.34
CA GLY A 140 17.32 -30.58 0.91
C GLY A 140 16.75 -29.37 0.14
N GLY A 141 16.40 -28.26 0.81
CA GLY A 141 15.77 -27.08 0.21
C GLY A 141 14.36 -27.33 -0.31
N PRO A 142 13.54 -26.29 -0.52
CA PRO A 142 12.20 -26.43 -1.08
C PRO A 142 12.26 -26.72 -2.58
N ALA A 143 11.51 -27.72 -3.03
CA ALA A 143 11.45 -28.14 -4.43
C ALA A 143 10.31 -27.42 -5.20
N ASP A 144 9.34 -26.82 -4.51
CA ASP A 144 8.13 -26.22 -5.03
C ASP A 144 7.61 -25.07 -4.16
N ALA A 145 6.50 -24.46 -4.58
CA ALA A 145 5.85 -23.38 -3.86
C ALA A 145 5.33 -23.80 -2.49
N ASP A 146 4.78 -25.00 -2.34
CA ASP A 146 4.25 -25.49 -1.06
C ASP A 146 5.36 -25.61 -0.04
N GLY A 147 6.47 -26.26 -0.40
CA GLY A 147 7.65 -26.41 0.46
C GLY A 147 8.21 -25.08 0.93
N LEU A 148 8.37 -24.10 0.00
CA LEU A 148 8.85 -22.77 0.37
C LEU A 148 7.86 -22.01 1.28
N LEU A 149 6.58 -22.09 1.03
CA LEU A 149 5.57 -21.44 1.86
C LEU A 149 5.49 -22.07 3.26
N ARG A 150 5.66 -23.39 3.39
CA ARG A 150 5.76 -24.07 4.69
C ARG A 150 7.01 -23.66 5.46
N LEU A 151 8.19 -23.62 4.82
CA LEU A 151 9.41 -23.13 5.43
C LEU A 151 9.29 -21.67 5.86
N THR A 152 8.68 -20.84 5.02
CA THR A 152 8.36 -19.45 5.34
C THR A 152 7.47 -19.36 6.58
N ALA A 153 6.42 -20.16 6.64
CA ALA A 153 5.49 -20.20 7.77
C ALA A 153 6.12 -20.67 9.07
N ALA A 154 7.06 -21.63 8.99
CA ALA A 154 7.77 -22.19 10.14
C ALA A 154 8.61 -21.17 10.89
N GLN A 155 9.07 -20.09 10.24
CA GLN A 155 9.79 -18.99 10.89
C GLN A 155 8.96 -18.31 12.01
N TRP A 156 7.65 -18.48 12.00
CA TRP A 156 6.72 -17.98 13.02
C TRP A 156 5.79 -19.09 13.53
N ALA A 157 6.32 -20.29 13.76
CA ALA A 157 5.53 -21.44 14.21
C ALA A 157 4.76 -21.14 15.51
N GLU A 158 5.41 -20.47 16.46
CA GLU A 158 4.81 -20.11 17.77
C GLU A 158 3.78 -18.97 17.69
N ARG A 159 3.74 -18.23 16.57
CA ARG A 159 2.86 -17.07 16.38
C ARG A 159 2.05 -17.19 15.08
N PRO A 160 1.22 -18.23 14.92
CA PRO A 160 0.39 -18.40 13.74
C PRO A 160 -0.57 -17.21 13.60
N GLY A 161 -0.83 -16.80 12.36
CA GLY A 161 -1.72 -15.67 12.06
C GLY A 161 -1.18 -14.28 12.42
N CYS A 162 0.04 -14.17 12.93
CA CYS A 162 0.63 -12.85 13.18
C CYS A 162 0.85 -12.09 11.86
N ARG A 163 0.76 -10.75 11.94
CA ARG A 163 0.86 -9.89 10.75
C ARG A 163 2.17 -10.07 9.97
N THR A 164 3.28 -10.32 10.66
CA THR A 164 4.59 -10.54 10.03
C THR A 164 4.58 -11.80 9.17
N ARG A 165 4.08 -12.93 9.71
CA ARG A 165 3.91 -14.19 8.97
C ARG A 165 2.98 -14.01 7.78
N GLN A 166 1.83 -13.36 7.99
CA GLN A 166 0.87 -13.07 6.91
C GLN A 166 1.54 -12.31 5.76
N LEU A 167 2.24 -11.21 6.08
CA LEU A 167 2.93 -10.41 5.06
C LEU A 167 4.02 -11.20 4.36
N GLN A 168 4.86 -11.94 5.11
CA GLN A 168 5.93 -12.73 4.51
C GLN A 168 5.38 -13.74 3.50
N VAL A 169 4.38 -14.54 3.89
CA VAL A 169 3.71 -15.51 3.02
C VAL A 169 3.12 -14.83 1.78
N GLN A 170 2.41 -13.72 1.95
CA GLN A 170 1.80 -12.98 0.84
C GLN A 170 2.84 -12.43 -0.15
N TYR A 171 3.95 -11.89 0.33
CA TYR A 171 5.00 -11.33 -0.52
C TYR A 171 5.77 -12.44 -1.26
N THR A 172 6.06 -13.55 -0.59
CA THR A 172 6.66 -14.74 -1.22
C THR A 172 5.74 -15.27 -2.32
N ALA A 173 4.46 -15.48 -2.03
CA ALA A 173 3.49 -15.95 -3.01
C ALA A 173 3.33 -14.98 -4.19
N ALA A 174 3.37 -13.66 -3.97
CA ALA A 174 3.26 -12.67 -5.03
C ALA A 174 4.46 -12.73 -6.00
N LEU A 175 5.68 -12.89 -5.48
CA LEU A 175 6.87 -13.09 -6.30
C LEU A 175 6.76 -14.39 -7.12
N LEU A 176 6.43 -15.52 -6.49
CA LEU A 176 6.32 -16.80 -7.17
C LEU A 176 5.28 -16.76 -8.29
N ARG A 177 4.08 -16.20 -8.05
CA ARG A 177 3.06 -16.05 -9.10
C ARG A 177 3.57 -15.24 -10.29
N TRP A 178 4.27 -14.14 -10.00
CA TRP A 178 4.83 -13.32 -11.06
C TRP A 178 5.90 -14.07 -11.85
N LEU A 179 6.81 -14.77 -11.18
CA LEU A 179 7.87 -15.55 -11.85
C LEU A 179 7.30 -16.69 -12.73
N VAL A 180 6.28 -17.38 -12.25
CA VAL A 180 5.57 -18.41 -13.04
C VAL A 180 4.87 -17.78 -14.23
N GLN A 181 4.20 -16.63 -14.07
CA GLN A 181 3.56 -15.90 -15.17
C GLN A 181 4.55 -15.39 -16.22
N GLN A 182 5.80 -15.11 -15.82
CA GLN A 182 6.87 -14.72 -16.75
C GLN A 182 7.58 -15.95 -17.40
N GLY A 183 7.17 -17.17 -17.04
CA GLY A 183 7.85 -18.39 -17.51
C GLY A 183 9.25 -18.60 -16.89
N ALA A 184 9.64 -17.80 -15.90
CA ALA A 184 10.91 -17.92 -15.21
C ALA A 184 10.96 -19.08 -14.20
N LEU A 185 9.81 -19.57 -13.78
CA LEU A 185 9.64 -20.76 -12.94
C LEU A 185 8.61 -21.71 -13.54
N ARG A 186 8.77 -23.01 -13.29
CA ARG A 186 7.81 -24.03 -13.66
C ARG A 186 6.53 -23.91 -12.82
N GLN A 187 5.44 -24.57 -13.29
CA GLN A 187 4.12 -24.54 -12.66
C GLN A 187 4.11 -25.07 -11.21
N GLU A 188 5.02 -25.95 -10.83
CA GLU A 188 5.18 -26.44 -9.45
C GLU A 188 5.47 -25.31 -8.44
N TRP A 189 6.02 -24.19 -8.92
CA TRP A 189 6.25 -22.97 -8.13
C TRP A 189 5.04 -22.04 -8.09
N SER A 190 3.89 -22.42 -8.67
CA SER A 190 2.66 -21.64 -8.58
C SER A 190 2.02 -21.81 -7.21
N PRO A 191 1.96 -20.75 -6.38
CA PRO A 191 1.37 -20.85 -5.07
C PRO A 191 -0.16 -20.93 -5.16
N PRO A 192 -0.83 -21.63 -4.22
CA PRO A 192 -2.29 -21.72 -4.21
C PRO A 192 -2.92 -20.32 -4.03
N GLN A 193 -4.19 -20.20 -4.44
CA GLN A 193 -4.94 -18.95 -4.24
C GLN A 193 -5.22 -18.70 -2.76
N ASP A 194 -5.62 -19.74 -2.03
CA ASP A 194 -5.80 -19.65 -0.58
C ASP A 194 -4.48 -19.87 0.15
N LEU A 195 -4.03 -18.82 0.81
CA LEU A 195 -2.81 -18.81 1.62
C LEU A 195 -3.10 -19.03 3.12
N SER A 196 -4.36 -19.21 3.50
CA SER A 196 -4.78 -19.38 4.91
C SER A 196 -4.07 -20.52 5.62
N PRO A 197 -3.80 -21.69 4.99
CA PRO A 197 -3.07 -22.79 5.64
C PRO A 197 -1.65 -22.41 6.08
N TYR A 198 -0.97 -21.55 5.32
CA TYR A 198 0.39 -21.09 5.63
C TYR A 198 0.39 -19.91 6.61
N ILE A 199 -0.62 -19.05 6.56
CA ILE A 199 -0.75 -17.89 7.45
C ILE A 199 -1.15 -18.36 8.86
N GLY A 200 -2.14 -19.24 8.95
CA GLY A 200 -2.73 -19.68 10.19
C GLY A 200 -3.66 -18.64 10.82
N ARG A 201 -4.27 -19.01 11.96
CA ARG A 201 -5.17 -18.12 12.71
C ARG A 201 -4.47 -17.58 13.95
N SER A 202 -4.56 -16.28 14.18
CA SER A 202 -4.04 -15.68 15.40
C SER A 202 -4.91 -16.09 16.59
N ARG A 203 -4.28 -16.65 17.63
CA ARG A 203 -4.92 -16.91 18.92
C ARG A 203 -4.94 -15.67 19.81
N GLN A 204 -4.11 -14.68 19.54
CA GLN A 204 -4.09 -13.44 20.31
C GLN A 204 -5.26 -12.55 19.90
N LYS A 205 -6.04 -12.11 20.88
CA LYS A 205 -7.01 -11.02 20.68
C LYS A 205 -6.22 -9.82 20.14
N ARG A 206 -6.66 -9.26 19.02
CA ARG A 206 -6.07 -8.02 18.51
C ARG A 206 -6.27 -6.95 19.57
N THR A 207 -5.18 -6.49 20.18
CA THR A 207 -5.24 -5.28 20.99
C THR A 207 -5.63 -4.12 20.08
N VAL A 208 -6.73 -3.52 20.40
CA VAL A 208 -7.28 -2.42 19.63
C VAL A 208 -6.58 -1.14 20.05
N THR A 209 -6.13 -0.35 19.10
CA THR A 209 -5.63 0.99 19.41
C THR A 209 -6.76 1.85 19.94
N THR A 210 -6.62 2.37 21.15
CA THR A 210 -7.63 3.13 21.87
C THR A 210 -7.44 4.63 21.68
N PRO A 211 -8.52 5.45 21.69
CA PRO A 211 -8.41 6.90 21.78
C PRO A 211 -7.64 7.30 23.05
N MET A 212 -6.71 8.24 22.90
CA MET A 212 -6.03 8.82 24.08
C MET A 212 -6.98 9.77 24.82
N ALA A 213 -7.13 9.59 26.11
CA ALA A 213 -7.96 10.47 26.94
C ALA A 213 -7.46 11.93 26.91
N VAL A 214 -8.37 12.90 27.04
CA VAL A 214 -8.04 14.33 26.92
C VAL A 214 -7.07 14.76 28.03
N GLU A 215 -7.30 14.30 29.25
CA GLU A 215 -6.41 14.54 30.40
C GLU A 215 -4.99 14.05 30.14
N HIS A 216 -4.84 12.91 29.50
CA HIS A 216 -3.52 12.37 29.12
C HIS A 216 -2.87 13.17 27.97
N ILE A 217 -3.67 13.70 27.03
CA ILE A 217 -3.17 14.62 26.00
C ILE A 217 -2.62 15.88 26.66
N LEU A 218 -3.37 16.50 27.56
CA LEU A 218 -2.97 17.71 28.26
C LEU A 218 -1.73 17.49 29.13
N ALA A 219 -1.71 16.39 29.90
CA ALA A 219 -0.55 16.03 30.72
C ALA A 219 0.70 15.82 29.85
N MET A 220 0.57 15.16 28.69
CA MET A 220 1.69 14.97 27.76
C MET A 220 2.20 16.30 27.20
N VAL A 221 1.32 17.24 26.84
CA VAL A 221 1.72 18.57 26.37
C VAL A 221 2.54 19.31 27.43
N GLN A 222 2.16 19.21 28.69
CA GLN A 222 2.91 19.80 29.80
C GLN A 222 4.26 19.10 30.06
N ALA A 223 4.29 17.77 29.94
CA ALA A 223 5.47 16.96 30.19
C ALA A 223 6.53 17.00 29.07
N ILE A 224 6.20 17.48 27.87
CA ILE A 224 7.17 17.63 26.78
C ILE A 224 7.97 18.94 26.98
N PRO A 225 9.27 18.88 27.34
CA PRO A 225 10.04 20.09 27.66
C PRO A 225 10.43 20.91 26.43
N ASP A 226 10.77 20.26 25.33
CA ASP A 226 11.17 20.92 24.08
C ASP A 226 9.95 21.50 23.37
N GLN A 227 9.95 22.79 23.13
CA GLN A 227 8.82 23.54 22.55
C GLN A 227 8.46 23.06 21.14
N ARG A 228 9.43 22.63 20.34
CA ARG A 228 9.22 22.15 18.96
C ARG A 228 8.50 20.79 18.95
N TRP A 229 8.94 19.88 19.82
CA TRP A 229 8.27 18.58 19.97
C TRP A 229 6.90 18.73 20.64
N ARG A 230 6.75 19.68 21.55
CA ARG A 230 5.46 20.03 22.16
C ARG A 230 4.49 20.53 21.11
N LEU A 231 4.89 21.49 20.26
CA LEU A 231 4.08 21.99 19.13
C LEU A 231 3.70 20.86 18.19
N CYS A 232 4.63 19.98 17.86
CA CYS A 232 4.37 18.81 17.02
C CYS A 232 3.28 17.90 17.62
N PHE A 233 3.36 17.60 18.92
CA PHE A 233 2.37 16.79 19.62
C PHE A 233 1.01 17.50 19.71
N GLN A 234 0.99 18.79 19.99
CA GLN A 234 -0.22 19.62 20.02
C GLN A 234 -0.95 19.60 18.66
N LEU A 235 -0.22 19.77 17.55
CA LEU A 235 -0.78 19.71 16.20
C LEU A 235 -1.42 18.35 15.89
N ILE A 236 -0.74 17.25 16.27
CA ILE A 236 -1.28 15.90 16.09
C ILE A 236 -2.57 15.70 16.88
N ALA A 237 -2.60 16.14 18.13
CA ALA A 237 -3.73 15.93 19.03
C ALA A 237 -4.93 16.83 18.66
N ALA A 238 -4.68 18.10 18.34
CA ALA A 238 -5.73 19.09 18.06
C ALA A 238 -6.42 18.88 16.72
N TYR A 239 -5.66 18.48 15.69
CA TYR A 239 -6.19 18.31 14.33
C TYR A 239 -6.36 16.83 13.91
N GLY A 240 -6.07 15.89 14.81
CA GLY A 240 -6.16 14.46 14.49
C GLY A 240 -5.27 14.02 13.33
N LEU A 241 -4.07 14.60 13.21
CA LEU A 241 -3.16 14.35 12.11
C LEU A 241 -2.58 12.93 12.16
N ARG A 242 -2.28 12.37 10.98
CA ARG A 242 -1.33 11.26 10.90
C ARG A 242 0.07 11.80 11.23
N PRO A 243 0.90 11.03 11.92
CA PRO A 243 2.24 11.52 12.27
C PRO A 243 3.09 11.96 11.07
N GLU A 244 2.90 11.33 9.91
CA GLU A 244 3.57 11.71 8.67
C GLU A 244 3.10 13.05 8.11
N GLU A 245 1.87 13.46 8.41
CA GLU A 245 1.26 14.70 7.90
C GLU A 245 1.93 15.96 8.47
N ILE A 246 2.60 15.86 9.60
CA ILE A 246 3.32 16.97 10.25
C ILE A 246 4.34 17.65 9.34
N GLN A 247 5.04 16.87 8.51
CA GLN A 247 6.03 17.39 7.57
C GLN A 247 5.44 18.07 6.32
N HIS A 248 4.10 18.09 6.22
CA HIS A 248 3.37 18.58 5.05
C HIS A 248 2.33 19.63 5.43
N LEU A 249 2.59 20.40 6.49
CA LEU A 249 1.71 21.46 6.92
C LEU A 249 2.14 22.80 6.34
N GLU A 250 1.16 23.60 5.95
CA GLU A 250 1.35 24.94 5.43
C GLU A 250 0.27 25.88 5.97
N LEU A 251 0.66 27.11 6.31
CA LEU A 251 -0.28 28.15 6.66
C LEU A 251 -0.72 28.91 5.39
N ARG A 252 -2.01 28.87 5.09
CA ARG A 252 -2.63 29.56 3.93
C ARG A 252 -3.75 30.45 4.42
N GLN A 253 -3.65 31.73 4.19
CA GLN A 253 -4.68 32.70 4.54
C GLN A 253 -5.13 32.59 6.02
N GLY A 254 -4.17 32.48 6.94
CA GLY A 254 -4.44 32.34 8.36
C GLY A 254 -4.98 30.98 8.82
N ARG A 255 -5.03 29.98 7.96
CA ARG A 255 -5.50 28.63 8.27
C ARG A 255 -4.44 27.58 7.97
N LEU A 256 -4.32 26.58 8.83
CA LEU A 256 -3.46 25.42 8.58
C LEU A 256 -4.06 24.47 7.54
N TRP A 257 -3.22 24.05 6.61
CA TRP A 257 -3.52 23.06 5.58
C TRP A 257 -2.58 21.88 5.70
N CYS A 258 -3.11 20.69 5.42
CA CYS A 258 -2.33 19.48 5.21
C CYS A 258 -2.23 19.20 3.71
N LEU A 259 -1.00 19.25 3.18
CA LEU A 259 -0.70 19.01 1.77
C LEU A 259 -0.29 17.56 1.49
N TYR A 260 -0.31 16.70 2.51
CA TYR A 260 0.11 15.30 2.37
C TYR A 260 -0.78 14.53 1.39
N GLU A 261 -0.16 14.02 0.34
CA GLU A 261 -0.81 13.19 -0.65
C GLU A 261 -0.37 11.73 -0.51
N LYS A 262 -1.27 10.89 -0.04
CA LYS A 262 -1.07 9.44 0.00
C LYS A 262 -1.73 8.80 -1.23
N VAL A 263 -0.92 8.18 -2.06
CA VAL A 263 -1.42 7.34 -3.15
C VAL A 263 -1.79 5.97 -2.59
N ALA A 264 -3.00 5.52 -2.84
CA ALA A 264 -3.50 4.19 -2.51
C ALA A 264 -4.18 3.59 -3.75
N ALA A 265 -4.39 2.27 -3.77
CA ALA A 265 -5.02 1.58 -4.90
C ALA A 265 -6.39 2.15 -5.32
N ARG A 266 -7.09 2.84 -4.40
CA ARG A 266 -8.43 3.44 -4.63
C ARG A 266 -8.40 4.96 -4.80
N GLY A 267 -7.24 5.56 -5.04
CA GLY A 267 -7.10 6.99 -5.27
C GLY A 267 -6.08 7.68 -4.37
N LYS A 268 -5.99 9.00 -4.53
CA LYS A 268 -5.02 9.88 -3.88
C LYS A 268 -5.73 10.76 -2.84
N THR A 269 -5.17 10.90 -1.64
CA THR A 269 -5.68 11.90 -0.68
C THR A 269 -5.43 13.30 -1.23
N LYS A 270 -6.40 14.21 -1.03
CA LYS A 270 -6.28 15.59 -1.50
C LYS A 270 -5.77 16.49 -0.37
N PRO A 271 -5.07 17.60 -0.69
CA PRO A 271 -4.83 18.68 0.25
C PRO A 271 -6.14 19.12 0.93
N ARG A 272 -6.08 19.43 2.22
CA ARG A 272 -7.26 19.83 2.99
C ARG A 272 -6.93 20.88 4.04
N PRO A 273 -7.87 21.80 4.34
CA PRO A 273 -7.77 22.66 5.50
C PRO A 273 -7.96 21.83 6.78
N LEU A 274 -7.20 22.14 7.80
CA LEU A 274 -7.33 21.52 9.11
C LEU A 274 -8.46 22.19 9.91
N ARG A 275 -9.07 21.45 10.83
CA ARG A 275 -10.21 21.91 11.62
C ARG A 275 -10.02 21.51 13.08
N LEU A 276 -10.07 22.50 13.98
CA LEU A 276 -10.26 22.24 15.40
C LEU A 276 -11.69 21.78 15.67
N LEU A 277 -11.87 20.97 16.69
CA LEU A 277 -13.22 20.59 17.14
C LEU A 277 -13.83 21.70 17.99
N PRO A 278 -15.10 22.05 17.78
CA PRO A 278 -15.76 23.10 18.56
C PRO A 278 -15.81 22.79 20.08
N CYS A 279 -15.83 21.50 20.43
CA CYS A 279 -15.84 21.05 21.81
C CYS A 279 -14.45 21.09 22.50
N ASP A 280 -13.37 21.29 21.75
CA ASP A 280 -11.99 21.26 22.26
C ASP A 280 -11.48 22.69 22.60
N GLN A 281 -12.07 23.36 23.61
CA GLN A 281 -11.64 24.70 24.02
C GLN A 281 -10.15 24.77 24.38
N TRP A 282 -9.60 23.69 24.94
CA TRP A 282 -8.19 23.56 25.27
C TRP A 282 -7.28 23.64 24.02
N SER A 283 -7.72 23.11 22.88
CA SER A 283 -6.96 23.17 21.63
C SER A 283 -7.02 24.57 21.01
N ALA A 284 -8.14 25.26 21.12
CA ALA A 284 -8.28 26.65 20.69
C ALA A 284 -7.36 27.60 21.47
N ALA A 285 -7.21 27.37 22.79
CA ALA A 285 -6.34 28.15 23.64
C ALA A 285 -4.85 28.07 23.26
N TRP A 286 -4.42 27.04 22.52
CA TRP A 286 -3.03 26.93 22.05
C TRP A 286 -2.71 27.86 20.89
N ASN A 287 -3.72 28.44 20.24
CA ASN A 287 -3.59 29.40 19.13
C ASN A 287 -2.62 28.90 18.03
N LEU A 288 -2.78 27.64 17.64
CA LEU A 288 -1.81 26.94 16.80
C LEU A 288 -1.62 27.58 15.43
N GLU A 289 -2.68 28.13 14.83
CA GLU A 289 -2.60 28.78 13.51
C GLU A 289 -1.77 30.07 13.55
N ALA A 290 -1.90 30.88 14.61
CA ALA A 290 -1.11 32.09 14.77
C ALA A 290 0.36 31.81 15.16
N THR A 291 0.61 30.69 15.83
CA THR A 291 1.96 30.36 16.33
C THR A 291 2.72 29.40 15.42
N PHE A 292 2.08 28.83 14.41
CA PHE A 292 2.70 27.86 13.52
C PHE A 292 3.69 28.53 12.55
N SER A 293 4.87 27.95 12.49
CA SER A 293 5.84 28.15 11.43
C SER A 293 6.58 26.83 11.20
N ALA A 294 6.91 26.50 9.97
CA ALA A 294 7.53 25.21 9.62
C ALA A 294 8.91 25.03 10.26
N ASP A 295 9.66 26.11 10.44
CA ASP A 295 10.96 26.14 11.13
C ASP A 295 10.87 25.92 12.64
N ARG A 296 9.69 26.09 13.22
CA ARG A 296 9.41 25.75 14.63
C ARG A 296 9.09 24.28 14.86
N LEU A 297 8.97 23.49 13.81
CA LEU A 297 8.86 22.03 13.96
C LEU A 297 10.24 21.43 14.31
N PRO A 298 10.25 20.29 15.01
CA PRO A 298 11.51 19.63 15.32
C PRO A 298 12.17 19.11 14.02
N PRO A 299 13.49 18.98 13.99
CA PRO A 299 14.18 18.37 12.86
C PRO A 299 13.77 16.90 12.75
N MET A 300 13.14 16.56 11.63
CA MET A 300 12.69 15.21 11.32
C MET A 300 13.26 14.80 9.97
N ARG A 301 13.67 13.54 9.85
CA ARG A 301 14.13 12.99 8.58
C ARG A 301 12.97 12.99 7.56
N PRO A 302 13.21 13.38 6.31
CA PRO A 302 12.18 13.38 5.28
C PRO A 302 11.51 12.00 5.16
N GLY A 303 10.16 11.97 5.25
CA GLY A 303 9.37 10.74 5.20
C GLY A 303 9.46 9.82 6.43
N HIS A 304 10.14 10.24 7.50
CA HIS A 304 10.29 9.48 8.75
C HIS A 304 9.64 10.15 9.95
N GLY A 305 8.79 11.15 9.75
CA GLY A 305 8.17 11.91 10.83
C GLY A 305 7.53 11.05 11.92
N ALA A 306 6.77 10.03 11.55
CA ALA A 306 6.16 9.10 12.53
C ALA A 306 7.18 8.37 13.40
N GLN A 307 8.30 7.96 12.82
CA GLN A 307 9.36 7.24 13.55
C GLN A 307 10.10 8.17 14.49
N ASP A 308 10.45 9.37 14.02
CA ASP A 308 11.20 10.36 14.81
C ASP A 308 10.37 10.85 16.00
N ILE A 309 9.08 11.15 15.80
CA ILE A 309 8.16 11.52 16.88
C ILE A 309 8.00 10.35 17.87
N SER A 310 7.79 9.13 17.37
CA SER A 310 7.65 7.95 18.23
C SER A 310 8.93 7.69 19.04
N GLN A 311 10.10 7.89 18.46
CA GLN A 311 11.39 7.74 19.13
C GLN A 311 11.58 8.80 20.21
N TYR A 312 11.18 10.05 19.93
CA TYR A 312 11.22 11.11 20.92
C TYR A 312 10.31 10.80 22.12
N LEU A 313 9.06 10.40 21.86
CA LEU A 313 8.09 10.08 22.93
C LEU A 313 8.54 8.88 23.78
N ARG A 314 9.17 7.86 23.19
CA ARG A 314 9.69 6.70 23.96
C ARG A 314 10.72 7.10 25.03
N ARG A 315 11.34 8.26 24.92
CA ARG A 315 12.30 8.79 25.91
C ARG A 315 11.61 9.63 27.00
N ARG A 316 10.28 9.73 27.01
CA ARG A 316 9.49 10.48 28.01
C ARG A 316 8.90 9.48 29.00
N SER A 317 9.16 9.68 30.29
CA SER A 317 8.67 8.81 31.37
C SER A 317 7.15 8.69 31.34
N LEU A 318 6.45 9.84 31.34
CA LEU A 318 4.99 9.87 31.31
C LEU A 318 4.41 9.10 30.10
N TRP A 319 5.01 9.21 28.89
CA TRP A 319 4.55 8.43 27.74
C TRP A 319 4.67 6.92 27.98
N MET A 320 5.74 6.49 28.62
CA MET A 320 5.97 5.06 28.90
C MET A 320 5.09 4.56 30.05
N GLU A 321 4.76 5.42 31.01
CA GLU A 321 3.81 5.14 32.08
C GLU A 321 2.40 4.96 31.52
N LEU A 322 1.91 5.95 30.77
CA LEU A 322 0.61 5.86 30.11
C LEU A 322 0.49 4.61 29.22
N LYS A 323 1.54 4.26 28.48
CA LYS A 323 1.51 3.02 27.68
C LYS A 323 1.31 1.78 28.54
N ARG A 324 1.95 1.68 29.69
CA ARG A 324 1.79 0.53 30.61
C ARG A 324 0.38 0.50 31.20
N ASP A 325 -0.17 1.66 31.54
CA ASP A 325 -1.51 1.77 32.12
C ASP A 325 -2.59 1.34 31.12
N TYR A 326 -2.49 1.80 29.86
CA TYR A 326 -3.38 1.33 28.79
C TYR A 326 -3.21 -0.18 28.54
N GLU A 327 -1.97 -0.66 28.54
CA GLU A 327 -1.67 -2.09 28.29
C GLU A 327 -2.20 -2.98 29.42
N ALA A 328 -2.18 -2.50 30.67
CA ALA A 328 -2.77 -3.18 31.83
C ALA A 328 -4.30 -3.32 31.71
N GLN A 329 -4.95 -2.41 30.98
CA GLN A 329 -6.38 -2.44 30.65
C GLN A 329 -6.70 -3.26 29.39
N GLY A 330 -5.70 -3.90 28.78
CA GLY A 330 -5.84 -4.63 27.52
C GLY A 330 -5.93 -3.74 26.29
N GLU A 331 -5.59 -2.47 26.42
CA GLU A 331 -5.62 -1.45 25.40
C GLU A 331 -4.23 -1.13 24.84
N LYS A 332 -4.16 -0.43 23.73
CA LYS A 332 -2.90 -0.09 23.09
C LYS A 332 -2.79 1.40 22.82
N LEU A 333 -1.91 2.07 23.57
CA LEU A 333 -1.55 3.45 23.33
C LEU A 333 -0.39 3.55 22.32
N VAL A 334 -0.63 4.27 21.24
CA VAL A 334 0.38 4.65 20.23
C VAL A 334 0.16 6.12 19.84
N LEU A 335 1.12 6.71 19.13
CA LEU A 335 0.96 8.09 18.64
C LEU A 335 -0.34 8.30 17.82
N TYR A 336 -0.75 7.28 17.09
CA TYR A 336 -2.00 7.28 16.33
C TYR A 336 -3.28 7.33 17.22
N SER A 337 -3.14 7.06 18.53
CA SER A 337 -4.23 7.20 19.52
C SER A 337 -4.75 8.63 19.64
N CYS A 338 -3.90 9.63 19.39
CA CYS A 338 -4.35 11.04 19.33
C CYS A 338 -5.33 11.26 18.17
N ARG A 339 -5.09 10.63 17.03
CA ARG A 339 -5.99 10.71 15.89
C ARG A 339 -7.31 9.97 16.14
N HIS A 340 -7.26 8.85 16.83
CA HIS A 340 -8.48 8.17 17.31
C HIS A 340 -9.25 9.03 18.31
N ALA A 341 -8.53 9.72 19.21
CA ALA A 341 -9.13 10.63 20.16
C ALA A 341 -9.86 11.80 19.47
N TYR A 342 -9.28 12.37 18.42
CA TYR A 342 -9.96 13.40 17.61
C TYR A 342 -11.26 12.84 16.99
N ALA A 343 -11.21 11.67 16.34
CA ALA A 343 -12.39 11.08 15.75
C ALA A 343 -13.47 10.73 16.79
N HIS A 344 -13.07 10.20 17.94
CA HIS A 344 -13.98 9.89 19.03
C HIS A 344 -14.70 11.15 19.50
N ARG A 345 -13.98 12.22 19.84
CA ARG A 345 -14.59 13.49 20.27
C ARG A 345 -15.48 14.11 19.19
N ALA A 346 -15.05 14.04 17.93
CA ALA A 346 -15.83 14.54 16.80
C ALA A 346 -17.21 13.87 16.70
N HIS A 347 -17.29 12.56 16.94
CA HIS A 347 -18.54 11.80 16.86
C HIS A 347 -19.34 11.84 18.15
N VAL A 348 -18.69 11.54 19.29
CA VAL A 348 -19.39 11.31 20.55
C VAL A 348 -19.69 12.65 21.26
N ILE A 349 -18.75 13.60 21.22
CA ILE A 349 -18.93 14.87 21.96
C ILE A 349 -19.48 15.97 21.06
N CYS A 350 -18.96 16.12 19.83
CA CYS A 350 -19.40 17.18 18.92
C CYS A 350 -20.56 16.77 17.99
N ASP A 351 -20.98 15.51 18.02
CA ASP A 351 -22.09 14.96 17.20
C ASP A 351 -21.94 15.24 15.68
N LEU A 352 -20.69 15.21 15.19
CA LEU A 352 -20.42 15.49 13.79
C LEU A 352 -20.67 14.26 12.91
N PRO A 353 -21.36 14.42 11.77
CA PRO A 353 -21.65 13.30 10.86
C PRO A 353 -20.36 12.62 10.36
N PRO A 354 -20.34 11.29 10.19
CA PRO A 354 -19.15 10.54 9.74
C PRO A 354 -18.53 11.05 8.43
N LYS A 355 -19.35 11.54 7.50
CA LYS A 355 -18.88 12.12 6.24
C LYS A 355 -18.07 13.41 6.45
N VAL A 356 -18.49 14.24 7.40
CA VAL A 356 -17.81 15.49 7.75
C VAL A 356 -16.47 15.20 8.43
N VAL A 357 -16.47 14.31 9.41
CA VAL A 357 -15.26 13.90 10.12
C VAL A 357 -14.26 13.21 9.19
N ALA A 358 -14.75 12.31 8.33
CA ALA A 358 -13.92 11.66 7.31
C ALA A 358 -13.22 12.69 6.40
N ALA A 359 -13.94 13.70 5.92
CA ALA A 359 -13.39 14.78 5.10
C ALA A 359 -12.35 15.59 5.86
N ALA A 360 -12.65 16.03 7.09
CA ALA A 360 -11.71 16.76 7.96
C ALA A 360 -10.42 15.97 8.22
N MET A 361 -10.53 14.65 8.41
CA MET A 361 -9.40 13.76 8.65
C MET A 361 -8.69 13.27 7.37
N GLY A 362 -9.20 13.55 6.17
CA GLY A 362 -8.62 13.07 4.91
C GLY A 362 -8.73 11.56 4.73
N HIS A 363 -9.92 11.01 4.97
CA HIS A 363 -10.31 9.62 4.71
C HIS A 363 -11.43 9.54 3.68
N SER A 364 -11.60 8.36 3.05
CA SER A 364 -12.90 8.01 2.50
C SER A 364 -13.86 7.65 3.64
N VAL A 365 -15.16 7.86 3.43
CA VAL A 365 -16.20 7.51 4.42
C VAL A 365 -16.12 6.03 4.79
N GLN A 366 -15.90 5.14 3.83
CA GLN A 366 -15.73 3.70 4.08
C GLN A 366 -14.55 3.39 5.01
N THR A 367 -13.38 4.03 4.76
CA THR A 367 -12.21 3.86 5.62
C THR A 367 -12.48 4.38 7.03
N HIS A 368 -13.23 5.47 7.11
CA HIS A 368 -13.59 6.09 8.38
C HIS A 368 -14.53 5.18 9.19
N LEU A 369 -15.63 4.74 8.61
CA LEU A 369 -16.58 3.82 9.24
C LEU A 369 -15.91 2.51 9.67
N ALA A 370 -15.08 1.91 8.83
CA ALA A 370 -14.35 0.69 9.17
C ALA A 370 -13.41 0.86 10.38
N ALA A 371 -12.89 2.07 10.61
CA ALA A 371 -12.00 2.34 11.73
C ALA A 371 -12.75 2.74 13.02
N TYR A 372 -13.91 3.40 12.90
CA TYR A 372 -14.53 4.15 13.99
C TYR A 372 -15.97 3.72 14.34
N SER A 373 -16.63 2.88 13.52
CA SER A 373 -17.98 2.38 13.79
C SER A 373 -18.13 1.65 15.15
N ARG A 374 -17.04 1.09 15.66
CA ARG A 374 -17.03 0.41 16.97
C ARG A 374 -17.30 1.33 18.17
N TRP A 375 -17.26 2.64 17.98
CA TRP A 375 -17.59 3.62 19.01
C TRP A 375 -19.03 4.15 18.88
N CYS A 376 -19.75 3.71 17.85
CA CYS A 376 -21.17 3.92 17.70
C CYS A 376 -21.87 2.70 18.33
N GLY A 377 -21.98 2.65 19.65
CA GLY A 377 -22.76 1.65 20.37
C GLY A 377 -24.26 1.93 20.28
N ASP A 378 -25.08 1.03 20.84
CA ASP A 378 -26.53 1.19 20.86
C ASP A 378 -26.96 2.48 21.56
N ASP A 379 -26.24 2.90 22.61
CA ASP A 379 -26.48 4.15 23.33
C ASP A 379 -26.37 5.40 22.43
N VAL A 380 -25.47 5.37 21.42
CA VAL A 380 -25.30 6.48 20.45
C VAL A 380 -26.47 6.54 19.48
N VAL A 381 -27.10 5.40 19.18
CA VAL A 381 -28.29 5.33 18.33
C VAL A 381 -29.47 5.94 19.06
N ASP A 382 -29.72 5.54 20.30
CA ASP A 382 -30.80 6.06 21.11
C ASP A 382 -30.69 7.57 21.36
N ASP A 383 -29.49 8.04 21.69
CA ASP A 383 -29.18 9.46 21.84
C ASP A 383 -29.41 10.27 20.54
N ALA A 384 -29.07 9.71 19.39
CA ALA A 384 -29.28 10.35 18.11
C ALA A 384 -30.79 10.50 17.77
N PHE A 385 -31.58 9.47 18.06
CA PHE A 385 -33.04 9.51 17.89
C PHE A 385 -33.69 10.49 18.85
N ALA A 386 -33.33 10.49 20.14
CA ALA A 386 -33.83 11.44 21.12
C ALA A 386 -33.51 12.91 20.74
N LYS A 387 -32.29 13.19 20.25
CA LYS A 387 -31.93 14.51 19.74
C LYS A 387 -32.72 14.91 18.50
N ALA A 388 -33.01 13.98 17.61
CA ALA A 388 -33.82 14.24 16.43
C ALA A 388 -35.26 14.58 16.81
N GLU A 389 -35.85 13.85 17.75
CA GLU A 389 -37.19 14.13 18.31
C GLU A 389 -37.25 15.51 18.97
N GLN A 390 -36.25 15.86 19.78
CA GLN A 390 -36.19 17.18 20.41
C GLN A 390 -36.13 18.32 19.37
N ARG A 391 -35.38 18.14 18.28
CA ARG A 391 -35.30 19.15 17.20
C ARG A 391 -36.64 19.31 16.46
N LEU A 392 -37.37 18.22 16.24
CA LEU A 392 -38.68 18.24 15.58
C LEU A 392 -39.79 18.76 16.52
N GLY A 393 -39.67 18.58 17.85
CA GLY A 393 -40.63 19.09 18.82
C GLY A 393 -40.47 20.58 19.15
N GLN A 394 -39.42 21.24 18.68
CA GLN A 394 -39.16 22.67 18.87
C GLN A 394 -39.52 23.54 17.62
N GLY A 395 -40.06 22.95 16.56
CA GLY A 395 -40.57 23.61 15.36
C GLY A 395 -42.09 23.60 15.36
#